data_837b40defc76df4c5e999a097220f084
#
_entry.id   837b40defc76df4c5e999a097220f084
#
_cell.length_a   1.000
_cell.length_b   1.000
_cell.length_c   1.000
_cell.angle_alpha   90.00
_cell.angle_beta   90.00
_cell.angle_gamma   90.00
#
_symmetry.space_group_name_H-M   'P 1'
#
loop_
_entity.id
_entity.type
_entity.pdbx_description
1 polymer ?
#
loop_
_entity_poly.entity_id
_entity_poly.type
_entity_poly.pdbx_seq_one_letter_code
_entity_poly.pdbx_strand_id
1 'polypeptide(L)'
;MNRSTTARLRPIRRASPRCSNLLRNLHMTKLIEQAFDLAKQRYAENGVDVDLVMAQLDEIPVSMHCWQGDDVRGFENPNGQLTGGIQATGNYPGRARNADELRADIEKAISLIPGAMRLNLHAIYLESSQPVERDAIEPKHFSNWVAWAKSNRLGLDFNPTCFSHEKSADGFTLSHADSGIRQFWIDHCKASRHISAYFGEQLGTPSVMNIWVPDGMKDLTIDRFAPRQRLASALDAIINEQLNPQHHIDAVESKLFGIGAESYTVGSNEFCLGYASSRQIALTLDAGHFHPTEVISDKISTAMLYVPRLLLHVSRPVRWDSDHVVLLDDETQAIAHEIARQKLFDKVHIGLDFFDASINRIAAWVIGTRNAKKALLRALLEPSDRLRRLESEGDFTTRLALLEEQKSLPWQAVWEAWCLRHDVPADASWLSDVRHYEQHTLRQR
;
A
#
# COMPACT_ATOMS: atom_id res chain seq x y z
N MET A 1 -42.38 -59.45 -43.48
CA MET A 1 -42.38 -57.99 -43.73
C MET A 1 -42.53 -57.28 -42.39
N ASN A 2 -41.35 -56.90 -41.79
CA ASN A 2 -41.35 -56.13 -40.57
C ASN A 2 -40.53 -54.86 -40.83
N ARG A 3 -41.24 -53.71 -40.79
CA ARG A 3 -40.61 -52.39 -40.87
C ARG A 3 -40.26 -51.93 -39.45
N SER A 4 -38.98 -51.83 -39.13
CA SER A 4 -38.47 -51.22 -37.90
C SER A 4 -38.43 -49.68 -38.12
N THR A 5 -39.16 -48.97 -37.31
CA THR A 5 -39.15 -47.49 -37.22
C THR A 5 -38.06 -47.09 -36.22
N THR A 6 -36.93 -46.63 -36.73
CA THR A 6 -35.87 -46.03 -35.90
C THR A 6 -36.24 -44.57 -35.63
N ALA A 7 -36.60 -44.25 -34.36
CA ALA A 7 -36.76 -42.90 -33.90
C ALA A 7 -35.41 -42.18 -33.82
N ARG A 8 -35.22 -41.16 -34.67
CA ARG A 8 -34.05 -40.25 -34.57
C ARG A 8 -34.22 -39.33 -33.37
N LEU A 9 -33.36 -39.50 -32.38
CA LEU A 9 -33.18 -38.54 -31.28
C LEU A 9 -32.71 -37.19 -31.85
N ARG A 10 -33.45 -36.11 -31.54
CA ARG A 10 -33.05 -34.72 -31.86
C ARG A 10 -31.86 -34.35 -31.00
N PRO A 11 -30.80 -33.65 -31.51
CA PRO A 11 -29.71 -33.20 -30.71
C PRO A 11 -30.18 -32.09 -29.75
N ILE A 12 -29.84 -32.25 -28.47
CA ILE A 12 -30.05 -31.25 -27.45
C ILE A 12 -29.25 -30.00 -27.88
N ARG A 13 -29.96 -28.90 -28.14
CA ARG A 13 -29.31 -27.59 -28.39
C ARG A 13 -28.49 -27.19 -27.18
N ARG A 14 -27.17 -27.24 -27.29
CA ARG A 14 -26.29 -26.63 -26.30
C ARG A 14 -26.57 -25.12 -26.28
N ALA A 15 -26.84 -24.57 -25.08
CA ALA A 15 -26.99 -23.14 -24.91
C ALA A 15 -25.73 -22.41 -25.41
N SER A 16 -25.88 -21.22 -25.97
CA SER A 16 -24.73 -20.45 -26.44
C SER A 16 -23.79 -20.13 -25.26
N PRO A 17 -22.47 -20.04 -25.45
CA PRO A 17 -21.52 -19.78 -24.37
C PRO A 17 -21.84 -18.50 -23.56
N ARG A 18 -22.44 -17.50 -24.19
CA ARG A 18 -22.90 -16.25 -23.51
C ARG A 18 -24.07 -16.48 -22.57
N CYS A 19 -25.02 -17.34 -22.93
CA CYS A 19 -26.19 -17.63 -22.10
C CYS A 19 -25.81 -18.51 -20.90
N SER A 20 -24.87 -19.44 -21.06
CA SER A 20 -24.37 -20.27 -19.97
C SER A 20 -23.57 -19.47 -18.93
N ASN A 21 -22.78 -18.47 -19.35
CA ASN A 21 -22.04 -17.60 -18.44
C ASN A 21 -22.97 -16.67 -17.65
N LEU A 22 -24.01 -16.11 -18.29
CA LEU A 22 -24.97 -15.26 -17.61
C LEU A 22 -25.73 -16.02 -16.52
N LEU A 23 -26.21 -17.23 -16.84
CA LEU A 23 -26.90 -18.11 -15.88
C LEU A 23 -25.97 -18.53 -14.72
N ARG A 24 -24.70 -18.80 -15.00
CA ARG A 24 -23.68 -19.14 -13.99
C ARG A 24 -23.43 -17.96 -13.06
N ASN A 25 -23.31 -16.75 -13.59
CA ASN A 25 -23.10 -15.54 -12.78
C ASN A 25 -24.31 -15.25 -11.89
N LEU A 26 -25.54 -15.34 -12.42
CA LEU A 26 -26.76 -15.17 -11.61
C LEU A 26 -26.88 -16.22 -10.49
N HIS A 27 -26.52 -17.47 -10.77
CA HIS A 27 -26.52 -18.52 -9.76
C HIS A 27 -25.46 -18.28 -8.68
N MET A 28 -24.25 -17.86 -9.06
CA MET A 28 -23.17 -17.52 -8.14
C MET A 28 -23.56 -16.34 -7.24
N THR A 29 -24.12 -15.27 -7.80
CA THR A 29 -24.61 -14.11 -7.01
C THR A 29 -25.61 -14.53 -5.96
N LYS A 30 -26.61 -15.37 -6.31
CA LYS A 30 -27.59 -15.88 -5.36
C LYS A 30 -26.98 -16.72 -4.25
N LEU A 31 -25.97 -17.53 -4.56
CA LEU A 31 -25.27 -18.32 -3.53
C LEU A 31 -24.48 -17.43 -2.57
N ILE A 32 -23.82 -16.38 -3.08
CA ILE A 32 -23.11 -15.40 -2.24
C ILE A 32 -24.09 -14.66 -1.33
N GLU A 33 -25.25 -14.22 -1.83
CA GLU A 33 -26.28 -13.56 -1.04
C GLU A 33 -26.79 -14.47 0.09
N GLN A 34 -27.07 -15.73 -0.19
CA GLN A 34 -27.50 -16.70 0.82
C GLN A 34 -26.42 -16.95 1.87
N ALA A 35 -25.14 -17.10 1.45
CA ALA A 35 -24.03 -17.27 2.37
C ALA A 35 -23.84 -16.01 3.25
N PHE A 36 -24.02 -14.83 2.68
CA PHE A 36 -23.94 -13.56 3.38
C PHE A 36 -25.04 -13.43 4.45
N ASP A 37 -26.29 -13.79 4.15
CA ASP A 37 -27.38 -13.77 5.12
C ASP A 37 -27.10 -14.70 6.31
N LEU A 38 -26.53 -15.88 6.07
CA LEU A 38 -26.08 -16.77 7.14
C LEU A 38 -24.92 -16.19 7.94
N ALA A 39 -23.96 -15.55 7.26
CA ALA A 39 -22.85 -14.88 7.92
C ALA A 39 -23.34 -13.76 8.85
N LYS A 40 -24.27 -12.93 8.41
CA LYS A 40 -24.89 -11.88 9.25
C LYS A 40 -25.48 -12.45 10.54
N GLN A 41 -26.21 -13.56 10.46
CA GLN A 41 -26.79 -14.21 11.64
C GLN A 41 -25.69 -14.67 12.61
N ARG A 42 -24.64 -15.34 12.09
CA ARG A 42 -23.54 -15.85 12.92
C ARG A 42 -22.73 -14.74 13.60
N TYR A 43 -22.52 -13.62 12.92
CA TYR A 43 -21.84 -12.45 13.48
C TYR A 43 -22.73 -11.72 14.49
N ALA A 44 -24.04 -11.61 14.24
CA ALA A 44 -25.00 -11.01 15.17
C ALA A 44 -25.06 -11.77 16.52
N GLU A 45 -24.92 -13.10 16.55
CA GLU A 45 -24.79 -13.90 17.79
C GLU A 45 -23.57 -13.45 18.63
N ASN A 46 -22.56 -12.87 18.01
CA ASN A 46 -21.36 -12.30 18.67
C ASN A 46 -21.45 -10.78 18.91
N GLY A 47 -22.60 -10.17 18.59
CA GLY A 47 -22.81 -8.73 18.76
C GLY A 47 -22.16 -7.86 17.68
N VAL A 48 -21.85 -8.43 16.49
CA VAL A 48 -21.24 -7.72 15.35
C VAL A 48 -22.29 -7.46 14.28
N ASP A 49 -22.45 -6.20 13.90
CA ASP A 49 -23.28 -5.76 12.77
C ASP A 49 -22.44 -5.73 11.49
N VAL A 50 -22.66 -6.71 10.62
CA VAL A 50 -21.90 -6.88 9.38
C VAL A 50 -22.14 -5.74 8.38
N ASP A 51 -23.36 -5.19 8.32
CA ASP A 51 -23.64 -4.06 7.39
C ASP A 51 -22.92 -2.79 7.84
N LEU A 52 -22.85 -2.53 9.15
CA LEU A 52 -22.05 -1.45 9.69
C LEU A 52 -20.56 -1.64 9.44
N VAL A 53 -20.05 -2.87 9.61
CA VAL A 53 -18.66 -3.21 9.31
C VAL A 53 -18.32 -2.94 7.85
N MET A 54 -19.18 -3.35 6.91
CA MET A 54 -18.98 -3.10 5.49
C MET A 54 -18.97 -1.59 5.16
N ALA A 55 -19.88 -0.83 5.76
CA ALA A 55 -19.91 0.63 5.60
C ALA A 55 -18.64 1.30 6.16
N GLN A 56 -18.11 0.81 7.30
CA GLN A 56 -16.83 1.29 7.82
C GLN A 56 -15.65 0.94 6.90
N LEU A 57 -15.64 -0.27 6.32
CA LEU A 57 -14.59 -0.69 5.40
C LEU A 57 -14.58 0.14 4.11
N ASP A 58 -15.74 0.60 3.64
CA ASP A 58 -15.87 1.48 2.48
C ASP A 58 -15.14 2.82 2.68
N GLU A 59 -15.07 3.31 3.91
CA GLU A 59 -14.42 4.58 4.27
C GLU A 59 -12.91 4.46 4.53
N ILE A 60 -12.35 3.24 4.54
CA ILE A 60 -10.92 3.01 4.83
C ILE A 60 -10.14 2.87 3.52
N PRO A 61 -9.44 3.90 3.07
CA PRO A 61 -8.62 3.81 1.87
C PRO A 61 -7.32 3.06 2.14
N VAL A 62 -6.87 2.29 1.15
CA VAL A 62 -5.51 1.74 1.11
C VAL A 62 -4.74 2.46 0.01
N SER A 63 -3.57 3.00 0.34
CA SER A 63 -2.68 3.66 -0.61
C SER A 63 -1.81 2.63 -1.32
N MET A 64 -2.09 2.42 -2.60
CA MET A 64 -1.33 1.53 -3.46
C MET A 64 -0.15 2.31 -4.06
N HIS A 65 1.02 1.73 -4.03
CA HIS A 65 2.24 2.33 -4.54
C HIS A 65 2.39 2.11 -6.04
N CYS A 66 2.81 3.14 -6.79
CA CYS A 66 2.91 3.06 -8.26
C CYS A 66 4.12 2.27 -8.74
N TRP A 67 5.19 2.19 -7.94
CA TRP A 67 6.50 1.65 -8.34
C TRP A 67 6.56 0.13 -8.49
N GLN A 68 5.53 -0.61 -8.09
CA GLN A 68 5.36 -2.00 -8.46
C GLN A 68 5.18 -2.19 -9.98
N GLY A 69 4.66 -1.20 -10.71
CA GLY A 69 4.36 -1.31 -12.15
C GLY A 69 5.56 -1.19 -13.06
N ASP A 70 6.64 -0.54 -12.59
CA ASP A 70 7.82 -0.21 -13.40
C ASP A 70 9.15 -0.59 -12.75
N ASP A 71 9.14 -1.36 -11.66
CA ASP A 71 10.33 -1.80 -10.92
C ASP A 71 11.12 -0.61 -10.31
N VAL A 72 10.41 0.38 -9.77
CA VAL A 72 10.96 1.59 -9.10
C VAL A 72 11.84 2.48 -10.03
N ARG A 73 11.74 2.35 -11.34
CA ARG A 73 12.64 3.08 -12.27
C ARG A 73 12.25 4.52 -12.49
N GLY A 74 10.94 4.82 -12.44
CA GLY A 74 10.44 6.14 -12.82
C GLY A 74 10.63 6.44 -14.30
N PHE A 75 10.36 7.70 -14.69
CA PHE A 75 10.44 8.14 -16.08
C PHE A 75 11.48 9.23 -16.32
N GLU A 76 12.13 9.72 -15.27
CA GLU A 76 13.19 10.71 -15.31
C GLU A 76 14.43 10.20 -16.06
N ASN A 77 14.91 9.00 -15.70
CA ASN A 77 16.04 8.33 -16.33
C ASN A 77 15.76 6.83 -16.48
N PRO A 78 15.03 6.39 -17.52
CA PRO A 78 14.60 5.00 -17.66
C PRO A 78 15.73 3.97 -17.76
N ASN A 79 16.96 4.42 -18.12
CA ASN A 79 18.15 3.58 -18.23
C ASN A 79 19.10 3.72 -17.03
N GLY A 80 18.73 4.52 -16.03
CA GLY A 80 19.50 4.72 -14.81
C GLY A 80 19.62 3.44 -13.97
N GLN A 81 20.70 3.35 -13.18
CA GLN A 81 20.86 2.30 -12.19
C GLN A 81 20.17 2.69 -10.90
N LEU A 82 19.47 1.72 -10.28
CA LEU A 82 18.92 1.89 -8.95
C LEU A 82 20.05 1.91 -7.92
N THR A 83 19.95 2.81 -6.95
CA THR A 83 20.89 2.95 -5.82
C THR A 83 20.12 3.03 -4.48
N GLY A 84 20.82 3.26 -3.37
CA GLY A 84 20.19 3.38 -2.06
C GLY A 84 19.75 2.05 -1.45
N GLY A 85 20.23 0.93 -2.01
CA GLY A 85 19.84 -0.41 -1.57
C GLY A 85 18.53 -0.91 -2.19
N ILE A 86 17.92 -0.14 -3.11
CA ILE A 86 16.67 -0.51 -3.79
C ILE A 86 17.01 -1.38 -4.99
N GLN A 87 16.38 -2.55 -5.08
CA GLN A 87 16.52 -3.45 -6.21
C GLN A 87 15.28 -4.33 -6.39
N ALA A 88 14.55 -4.13 -7.51
CA ALA A 88 13.51 -5.06 -7.92
C ALA A 88 14.14 -6.35 -8.45
N THR A 89 13.66 -7.51 -7.99
CA THR A 89 14.15 -8.82 -8.41
C THR A 89 13.15 -9.52 -9.30
N GLY A 90 13.66 -10.16 -10.36
CA GLY A 90 12.87 -10.86 -11.35
C GLY A 90 12.94 -10.21 -12.73
N ASN A 91 12.28 -10.84 -13.70
CA ASN A 91 12.29 -10.43 -15.10
C ASN A 91 10.93 -10.65 -15.78
N TYR A 92 9.84 -10.57 -15.02
CA TYR A 92 8.51 -10.74 -15.60
C TYR A 92 8.27 -9.67 -16.68
N PRO A 93 7.74 -10.05 -17.86
CA PRO A 93 7.55 -9.11 -18.97
C PRO A 93 6.49 -8.07 -18.72
N GLY A 94 6.48 -6.99 -19.52
CA GLY A 94 5.39 -6.02 -19.57
C GLY A 94 5.48 -4.90 -18.52
N ARG A 95 6.68 -4.56 -18.06
CA ARG A 95 6.93 -3.39 -17.22
C ARG A 95 6.45 -2.11 -17.91
N ALA A 96 5.82 -1.21 -17.18
CA ALA A 96 5.45 0.12 -17.68
C ALA A 96 6.70 0.95 -18.03
N ARG A 97 6.64 1.67 -19.15
CA ARG A 97 7.77 2.44 -19.71
C ARG A 97 7.55 3.94 -19.64
N ASN A 98 6.32 4.36 -19.38
CA ASN A 98 5.91 5.76 -19.28
C ASN A 98 4.65 5.88 -18.41
N ALA A 99 4.25 7.11 -18.11
CA ALA A 99 3.12 7.40 -17.24
C ALA A 99 1.78 6.88 -17.77
N ASP A 100 1.55 6.89 -19.09
CA ASP A 100 0.30 6.40 -19.68
C ASP A 100 0.15 4.89 -19.52
N GLU A 101 1.23 4.14 -19.78
CA GLU A 101 1.24 2.69 -19.56
C GLU A 101 1.05 2.36 -18.08
N LEU A 102 1.68 3.12 -17.18
CA LEU A 102 1.56 2.90 -15.75
C LEU A 102 0.13 3.20 -15.26
N ARG A 103 -0.48 4.29 -15.70
CA ARG A 103 -1.88 4.61 -15.41
C ARG A 103 -2.84 3.51 -15.88
N ALA A 104 -2.65 3.02 -17.11
CA ALA A 104 -3.47 1.93 -17.65
C ALA A 104 -3.33 0.63 -16.84
N ASP A 105 -2.12 0.31 -16.38
CA ASP A 105 -1.87 -0.86 -15.53
C ASP A 105 -2.52 -0.71 -14.14
N ILE A 106 -2.42 0.49 -13.55
CA ILE A 106 -3.08 0.82 -12.28
C ILE A 106 -4.60 0.74 -12.43
N GLU A 107 -5.19 1.31 -13.50
CA GLU A 107 -6.62 1.19 -13.79
C GLU A 107 -7.06 -0.28 -13.87
N LYS A 108 -6.25 -1.12 -14.54
CA LYS A 108 -6.55 -2.56 -14.58
C LYS A 108 -6.50 -3.18 -13.18
N ALA A 109 -5.53 -2.83 -12.34
CA ALA A 109 -5.45 -3.35 -10.99
C ALA A 109 -6.63 -2.90 -10.12
N ILE A 110 -6.94 -1.60 -10.08
CA ILE A 110 -8.05 -1.07 -9.25
C ILE A 110 -9.41 -1.57 -9.70
N SER A 111 -9.60 -1.89 -10.99
CA SER A 111 -10.85 -2.51 -11.49
C SER A 111 -11.11 -3.91 -10.91
N LEU A 112 -10.16 -4.48 -10.20
CA LEU A 112 -10.20 -5.82 -9.59
C LEU A 112 -10.13 -5.78 -8.06
N ILE A 113 -10.12 -4.59 -7.46
CA ILE A 113 -9.96 -4.36 -6.03
C ILE A 113 -11.18 -3.59 -5.50
N PRO A 114 -11.90 -4.10 -4.48
CA PRO A 114 -13.05 -3.40 -3.93
C PRO A 114 -12.69 -2.25 -3.00
N GLY A 115 -13.58 -1.25 -2.86
CA GLY A 115 -13.54 -0.19 -1.87
C GLY A 115 -12.58 0.95 -2.18
N ALA A 116 -12.49 1.92 -1.26
CA ALA A 116 -11.71 3.14 -1.43
C ALA A 116 -10.20 2.89 -1.60
N MET A 117 -9.58 3.66 -2.50
CA MET A 117 -8.16 3.54 -2.83
C MET A 117 -7.49 4.91 -2.88
N ARG A 118 -6.20 4.91 -2.63
CA ARG A 118 -5.26 6.00 -2.90
C ARG A 118 -4.11 5.48 -3.75
N LEU A 119 -3.34 6.36 -4.34
CA LEU A 119 -2.11 6.02 -5.06
C LEU A 119 -0.95 6.81 -4.49
N ASN A 120 0.15 6.13 -4.20
CA ASN A 120 1.40 6.75 -3.77
C ASN A 120 2.35 6.90 -4.96
N LEU A 121 2.88 8.11 -5.17
CA LEU A 121 3.82 8.47 -6.23
C LEU A 121 5.17 8.86 -5.63
N HIS A 122 6.23 8.68 -6.41
CA HIS A 122 7.54 9.28 -6.18
C HIS A 122 7.82 10.45 -7.13
N ALA A 123 8.73 11.31 -6.77
CA ALA A 123 9.14 12.46 -7.60
C ALA A 123 9.62 12.05 -9.01
N ILE A 124 10.22 10.85 -9.14
CA ILE A 124 10.68 10.30 -10.44
C ILE A 124 9.58 9.95 -11.44
N TYR A 125 8.31 10.03 -11.04
CA TYR A 125 7.15 9.83 -11.92
C TYR A 125 6.61 11.14 -12.51
N LEU A 126 7.38 12.21 -12.46
CA LEU A 126 7.07 13.49 -13.09
C LEU A 126 6.86 13.33 -14.60
N GLU A 127 6.02 14.18 -15.16
CA GLU A 127 5.80 14.28 -16.61
C GLU A 127 6.29 15.63 -17.12
N SER A 128 7.27 15.62 -18.01
CA SER A 128 7.84 16.82 -18.65
C SER A 128 8.36 16.49 -20.05
N SER A 129 8.27 17.46 -20.96
CA SER A 129 8.86 17.37 -22.30
C SER A 129 10.37 17.69 -22.31
N GLN A 130 10.91 18.20 -21.21
CA GLN A 130 12.32 18.54 -21.03
C GLN A 130 12.83 17.91 -19.74
N PRO A 131 14.13 17.59 -19.63
CA PRO A 131 14.71 17.17 -18.37
C PRO A 131 14.48 18.24 -17.29
N VAL A 132 14.12 17.79 -16.09
CA VAL A 132 13.89 18.64 -14.92
C VAL A 132 14.74 18.10 -13.77
N GLU A 133 15.58 18.97 -13.21
CA GLU A 133 16.36 18.62 -12.02
C GLU A 133 15.44 18.41 -10.82
N ARG A 134 15.82 17.53 -9.91
CA ARG A 134 14.97 17.15 -8.77
C ARG A 134 14.65 18.31 -7.83
N ASP A 135 15.55 19.28 -7.68
CA ASP A 135 15.33 20.50 -6.89
C ASP A 135 14.45 21.54 -7.59
N ALA A 136 14.15 21.33 -8.90
CA ALA A 136 13.33 22.22 -9.73
C ALA A 136 11.97 21.62 -10.12
N ILE A 137 11.56 20.53 -9.51
CA ILE A 137 10.22 19.93 -9.76
C ILE A 137 9.11 20.84 -9.23
N GLU A 138 7.99 20.86 -9.94
CA GLU A 138 6.85 21.73 -9.61
C GLU A 138 5.53 20.97 -9.73
N PRO A 139 4.43 21.44 -9.10
CA PRO A 139 3.10 20.86 -9.21
C PRO A 139 2.61 20.62 -10.65
N LYS A 140 2.98 21.48 -11.59
CA LYS A 140 2.61 21.35 -13.01
C LYS A 140 3.06 20.04 -13.64
N HIS A 141 4.19 19.47 -13.18
CA HIS A 141 4.73 18.21 -13.69
C HIS A 141 3.90 16.98 -13.27
N PHE A 142 2.95 17.16 -12.37
CA PHE A 142 2.04 16.12 -11.87
C PHE A 142 0.57 16.42 -12.18
N SER A 143 0.27 17.44 -13.00
CA SER A 143 -1.10 17.85 -13.31
C SER A 143 -1.90 16.74 -13.99
N ASN A 144 -1.28 15.93 -14.87
CA ASN A 144 -1.93 14.79 -15.51
C ASN A 144 -2.28 13.69 -14.50
N TRP A 145 -1.40 13.44 -13.51
CA TRP A 145 -1.69 12.51 -12.42
C TRP A 145 -2.88 12.95 -11.60
N VAL A 146 -2.99 14.24 -11.29
CA VAL A 146 -4.12 14.81 -10.56
C VAL A 146 -5.42 14.71 -11.38
N ALA A 147 -5.39 15.07 -12.68
CA ALA A 147 -6.55 14.95 -13.55
C ALA A 147 -7.03 13.50 -13.66
N TRP A 148 -6.09 12.57 -13.81
CA TRP A 148 -6.36 11.15 -13.85
C TRP A 148 -6.90 10.61 -12.51
N ALA A 149 -6.32 11.01 -11.38
CA ALA A 149 -6.78 10.60 -10.05
C ALA A 149 -8.21 11.09 -9.78
N LYS A 150 -8.55 12.33 -10.16
CA LYS A 150 -9.92 12.85 -10.08
C LYS A 150 -10.92 11.98 -10.84
N SER A 151 -10.58 11.59 -12.09
CA SER A 151 -11.48 10.76 -12.92
C SER A 151 -11.66 9.36 -12.35
N ASN A 152 -10.68 8.84 -11.62
CA ASN A 152 -10.71 7.54 -10.96
C ASN A 152 -11.13 7.60 -9.47
N ARG A 153 -11.44 8.78 -8.93
CA ARG A 153 -11.83 9.00 -7.52
C ARG A 153 -10.76 8.53 -6.54
N LEU A 154 -9.49 8.74 -6.86
CA LEU A 154 -8.35 8.37 -6.04
C LEU A 154 -7.82 9.58 -5.27
N GLY A 155 -7.38 9.37 -4.04
CA GLY A 155 -6.43 10.26 -3.38
C GLY A 155 -5.02 10.01 -3.89
N LEU A 156 -4.12 10.99 -3.74
CA LEU A 156 -2.70 10.84 -4.04
C LEU A 156 -1.87 11.07 -2.78
N ASP A 157 -0.82 10.26 -2.63
CA ASP A 157 0.25 10.43 -1.67
C ASP A 157 1.58 10.60 -2.41
N PHE A 158 2.63 11.10 -1.73
CA PHE A 158 3.86 11.48 -2.43
C PHE A 158 5.12 11.15 -1.64
N ASN A 159 6.21 10.89 -2.36
CA ASN A 159 7.54 10.73 -1.79
C ASN A 159 8.56 11.54 -2.59
N PRO A 160 9.43 12.31 -1.95
CA PRO A 160 10.67 12.75 -2.58
C PRO A 160 11.52 11.52 -2.90
N THR A 161 12.35 11.61 -3.95
CA THR A 161 13.22 10.51 -4.34
C THR A 161 14.66 10.86 -4.03
N CYS A 162 15.14 10.46 -2.86
CA CYS A 162 16.50 10.75 -2.38
C CYS A 162 17.50 9.63 -2.71
N PHE A 163 17.31 8.92 -3.83
CA PHE A 163 18.17 7.84 -4.30
C PHE A 163 18.28 7.83 -5.82
N SER A 164 19.16 7.00 -6.37
CA SER A 164 19.33 6.82 -7.84
C SER A 164 19.63 8.15 -8.55
N HIS A 165 20.54 8.94 -8.00
CA HIS A 165 20.99 10.22 -8.51
C HIS A 165 22.48 10.40 -8.28
N GLU A 166 23.20 11.18 -9.13
CA GLU A 166 24.65 11.42 -8.99
C GLU A 166 25.03 12.02 -7.64
N LYS A 167 24.18 12.92 -7.09
CA LYS A 167 24.39 13.56 -5.78
C LYS A 167 24.07 12.66 -4.58
N SER A 168 23.73 11.37 -4.81
CA SER A 168 23.58 10.34 -3.77
C SER A 168 24.57 9.19 -3.92
N ALA A 169 25.56 9.33 -4.83
CA ALA A 169 26.46 8.23 -5.20
C ALA A 169 27.38 7.76 -4.07
N ASP A 170 27.68 8.63 -3.11
CA ASP A 170 28.50 8.30 -1.93
C ASP A 170 27.71 7.76 -0.74
N GLY A 171 26.39 7.58 -0.90
CA GLY A 171 25.49 7.04 0.13
C GLY A 171 24.93 8.08 1.09
N PHE A 172 25.07 9.39 0.80
CA PHE A 172 24.54 10.46 1.64
C PHE A 172 23.72 11.47 0.81
N THR A 173 22.64 11.97 1.40
CA THR A 173 21.74 12.96 0.82
C THR A 173 21.48 14.11 1.80
N LEU A 174 20.38 14.09 2.55
CA LEU A 174 20.04 15.11 3.55
C LEU A 174 21.03 15.19 4.72
N SER A 175 21.86 14.17 4.92
CA SER A 175 22.95 14.18 5.92
C SER A 175 24.34 14.39 5.32
N HIS A 176 24.46 14.68 4.03
CA HIS A 176 25.71 14.85 3.32
C HIS A 176 26.60 15.91 3.98
N ALA A 177 27.93 15.69 4.00
CA ALA A 177 28.90 16.62 4.59
C ALA A 177 29.01 17.94 3.78
N ASP A 178 28.99 17.85 2.45
CA ASP A 178 28.94 19.01 1.57
C ASP A 178 27.61 19.74 1.69
N SER A 179 27.66 21.05 1.99
CA SER A 179 26.44 21.85 2.19
C SER A 179 25.68 22.11 0.89
N GLY A 180 26.34 22.14 -0.27
CA GLY A 180 25.69 22.35 -1.56
C GLY A 180 24.89 21.13 -1.98
N ILE A 181 25.42 19.91 -1.79
CA ILE A 181 24.71 18.65 -2.05
C ILE A 181 23.53 18.53 -1.09
N ARG A 182 23.75 18.83 0.19
CA ARG A 182 22.68 18.80 1.20
C ARG A 182 21.55 19.81 0.88
N GLN A 183 21.91 21.04 0.40
CA GLN A 183 20.94 22.04 0.01
C GLN A 183 20.08 21.58 -1.18
N PHE A 184 20.69 20.97 -2.20
CA PHE A 184 19.96 20.38 -3.33
C PHE A 184 18.85 19.41 -2.85
N TRP A 185 19.16 18.52 -1.91
CA TRP A 185 18.18 17.59 -1.38
C TRP A 185 17.14 18.25 -0.47
N ILE A 186 17.50 19.28 0.25
CA ILE A 186 16.53 20.11 1.01
C ILE A 186 15.54 20.77 0.05
N ASP A 187 16.02 21.35 -1.05
CA ASP A 187 15.17 22.02 -2.03
C ASP A 187 14.28 21.02 -2.78
N HIS A 188 14.80 19.84 -3.10
CA HIS A 188 13.99 18.73 -3.64
C HIS A 188 12.85 18.34 -2.70
N CYS A 189 13.11 18.17 -1.41
CA CYS A 189 12.07 17.82 -0.44
C CYS A 189 11.06 18.96 -0.24
N LYS A 190 11.49 20.23 -0.26
CA LYS A 190 10.58 21.39 -0.22
C LYS A 190 9.66 21.43 -1.44
N ALA A 191 10.22 21.24 -2.64
CA ALA A 191 9.42 21.15 -3.87
C ALA A 191 8.41 20.00 -3.79
N SER A 192 8.82 18.85 -3.24
CA SER A 192 7.95 17.69 -3.01
C SER A 192 6.80 18.00 -2.04
N ARG A 193 7.01 18.79 -1.00
CA ARG A 193 5.94 19.24 -0.08
C ARG A 193 4.89 20.07 -0.80
N HIS A 194 5.30 20.99 -1.68
CA HIS A 194 4.36 21.78 -2.48
C HIS A 194 3.57 20.92 -3.46
N ILE A 195 4.18 19.89 -4.04
CA ILE A 195 3.47 18.93 -4.91
C ILE A 195 2.46 18.13 -4.10
N SER A 196 2.85 17.62 -2.93
CA SER A 196 1.93 16.91 -2.03
C SER A 196 0.75 17.81 -1.59
N ALA A 197 1.02 19.05 -1.20
CA ALA A 197 -0.03 20.01 -0.84
C ALA A 197 -0.97 20.29 -2.02
N TYR A 198 -0.44 20.44 -3.22
CA TYR A 198 -1.22 20.56 -4.45
C TYR A 198 -2.12 19.36 -4.68
N PHE A 199 -1.66 18.13 -4.43
CA PHE A 199 -2.50 16.94 -4.52
C PHE A 199 -3.68 17.02 -3.56
N GLY A 200 -3.42 17.34 -2.30
CA GLY A 200 -4.46 17.44 -1.29
C GLY A 200 -5.49 18.54 -1.59
N GLU A 201 -5.03 19.71 -2.02
CA GLU A 201 -5.90 20.80 -2.45
C GLU A 201 -6.81 20.40 -3.62
N GLN A 202 -6.21 19.79 -4.63
CA GLN A 202 -6.93 19.43 -5.86
C GLN A 202 -7.89 18.25 -5.69
N LEU A 203 -7.60 17.33 -4.77
CA LEU A 203 -8.37 16.10 -4.56
C LEU A 203 -9.29 16.16 -3.32
N GLY A 204 -9.18 17.22 -2.49
CA GLY A 204 -10.03 17.43 -1.33
C GLY A 204 -9.78 16.43 -0.18
N THR A 205 -8.60 15.82 -0.13
CA THR A 205 -8.17 14.89 0.93
C THR A 205 -6.67 15.06 1.17
N PRO A 206 -6.18 15.09 2.43
CA PRO A 206 -4.77 15.31 2.69
C PRO A 206 -3.90 14.29 1.96
N SER A 207 -2.82 14.76 1.35
CA SER A 207 -1.75 13.92 0.79
C SER A 207 -0.69 13.70 1.86
N VAL A 208 -0.33 12.45 2.11
CA VAL A 208 0.80 12.13 2.99
C VAL A 208 2.07 12.15 2.16
N MET A 209 3.06 12.92 2.60
CA MET A 209 4.38 12.94 1.99
C MET A 209 5.39 12.28 2.93
N ASN A 210 5.98 11.19 2.45
CA ASN A 210 6.90 10.39 3.24
C ASN A 210 8.35 10.66 2.85
N ILE A 211 9.15 11.18 3.77
CA ILE A 211 10.59 11.41 3.57
C ILE A 211 11.36 10.17 4.07
N TRP A 212 11.91 9.44 3.12
CA TRP A 212 12.85 8.35 3.35
C TRP A 212 14.21 8.68 2.71
N VAL A 213 15.30 8.41 3.43
CA VAL A 213 16.67 8.61 2.94
C VAL A 213 17.50 7.34 3.13
N PRO A 214 18.28 6.93 2.10
CA PRO A 214 19.13 5.74 2.18
C PRO A 214 20.43 5.99 2.97
N ASP A 215 20.63 7.18 3.52
CA ASP A 215 21.88 7.68 4.08
C ASP A 215 22.50 6.71 5.10
N GLY A 216 23.74 6.32 4.84
CA GLY A 216 24.45 5.37 5.70
C GLY A 216 25.84 5.02 5.21
N MET A 217 26.47 4.10 5.88
CA MET A 217 27.81 3.58 5.51
C MET A 217 27.86 2.06 5.53
N LYS A 218 28.56 1.52 4.54
CA LYS A 218 28.83 0.09 4.42
C LYS A 218 29.73 -0.42 5.54
N ASP A 219 30.79 0.32 5.83
CA ASP A 219 31.81 -0.06 6.81
C ASP A 219 31.75 0.82 8.06
N LEU A 220 32.60 0.54 9.02
CA LEU A 220 32.65 1.24 10.29
C LEU A 220 32.86 2.75 10.08
N THR A 221 32.04 3.54 10.75
CA THR A 221 32.20 4.98 10.86
C THR A 221 32.55 5.38 12.27
N ILE A 222 33.45 6.34 12.44
CA ILE A 222 33.84 6.86 13.73
C ILE A 222 32.82 7.91 14.22
N ASP A 223 32.39 8.77 13.35
CA ASP A 223 31.41 9.81 13.68
C ASP A 223 30.00 9.44 13.19
N ARG A 224 29.19 8.96 14.11
CA ARG A 224 27.76 8.68 13.89
C ARG A 224 26.85 9.84 14.28
N PHE A 225 27.39 10.85 14.96
CA PHE A 225 26.62 11.94 15.50
C PHE A 225 26.43 13.08 14.49
N ALA A 226 27.49 13.54 13.84
CA ALA A 226 27.42 14.66 12.91
C ALA A 226 26.48 14.41 11.71
N PRO A 227 26.43 13.23 11.06
CA PRO A 227 25.42 12.96 10.03
C PRO A 227 23.97 13.06 10.55
N ARG A 228 23.71 12.58 11.76
CA ARG A 228 22.37 12.70 12.38
C ARG A 228 21.99 14.14 12.70
N GLN A 229 22.96 14.95 13.18
CA GLN A 229 22.72 16.39 13.37
C GLN A 229 22.42 17.09 12.06
N ARG A 230 23.14 16.76 10.97
CA ARG A 230 22.86 17.31 9.64
C ARG A 230 21.50 16.89 9.12
N LEU A 231 21.11 15.61 9.27
CA LEU A 231 19.79 15.14 8.90
C LEU A 231 18.69 15.89 9.67
N ALA A 232 18.83 16.02 10.99
CA ALA A 232 17.86 16.77 11.80
C ALA A 232 17.71 18.23 11.33
N SER A 233 18.86 18.92 11.10
CA SER A 233 18.86 20.29 10.61
C SER A 233 18.28 20.43 9.21
N ALA A 234 18.52 19.45 8.31
CA ALA A 234 17.95 19.43 6.98
C ALA A 234 16.43 19.23 7.01
N LEU A 235 15.95 18.28 7.83
CA LEU A 235 14.52 18.07 8.03
C LEU A 235 13.84 19.30 8.64
N ASP A 236 14.47 19.98 9.63
CA ASP A 236 13.96 21.23 10.18
C ASP A 236 13.84 22.33 9.10
N ALA A 237 14.84 22.42 8.20
CA ALA A 237 14.79 23.37 7.09
C ALA A 237 13.69 23.05 6.07
N ILE A 238 13.37 21.76 5.87
CA ILE A 238 12.31 21.29 4.98
C ILE A 238 10.93 21.64 5.54
N ILE A 239 10.66 21.32 6.81
CA ILE A 239 9.33 21.48 7.42
C ILE A 239 9.09 22.88 7.99
N ASN A 240 10.05 23.80 7.89
CA ASN A 240 9.94 25.16 8.45
C ASN A 240 8.74 25.94 7.91
N GLU A 241 8.38 25.75 6.65
CA GLU A 241 7.18 26.34 6.06
C GLU A 241 5.94 25.56 6.52
N GLN A 242 4.96 26.28 7.08
CA GLN A 242 3.69 25.68 7.49
C GLN A 242 2.76 25.55 6.28
N LEU A 243 2.44 24.31 5.91
CA LEU A 243 1.45 24.00 4.89
C LEU A 243 0.08 23.71 5.55
N ASN A 244 -0.99 23.83 4.76
CA ASN A 244 -2.34 23.55 5.26
C ASN A 244 -2.49 22.05 5.59
N PRO A 245 -2.77 21.69 6.87
CA PRO A 245 -2.88 20.29 7.29
C PRO A 245 -4.10 19.55 6.69
N GLN A 246 -5.04 20.27 6.09
CA GLN A 246 -6.14 19.68 5.33
C GLN A 246 -5.69 19.21 3.94
N HIS A 247 -4.52 19.65 3.46
CA HIS A 247 -4.00 19.29 2.16
C HIS A 247 -2.73 18.43 2.24
N HIS A 248 -1.95 18.54 3.32
CA HIS A 248 -0.62 17.97 3.42
C HIS A 248 -0.31 17.44 4.82
N ILE A 249 0.37 16.29 4.85
CA ILE A 249 0.89 15.66 6.06
C ILE A 249 2.33 15.27 5.81
N ASP A 250 3.27 15.84 6.59
CA ASP A 250 4.66 15.42 6.59
C ASP A 250 4.83 14.12 7.38
N ALA A 251 5.56 13.15 6.82
CA ALA A 251 5.97 11.93 7.49
C ALA A 251 7.47 11.69 7.29
N VAL A 252 8.11 11.03 8.25
CA VAL A 252 9.49 10.57 8.15
C VAL A 252 9.57 9.08 8.38
N GLU A 253 10.41 8.42 7.59
CA GLU A 253 10.58 6.97 7.59
C GLU A 253 12.00 6.58 7.97
N SER A 254 12.11 5.56 8.81
CA SER A 254 13.41 4.98 9.17
C SER A 254 13.90 4.00 8.10
N LYS A 255 15.23 3.76 8.13
CA LYS A 255 15.86 2.65 7.43
C LYS A 255 16.52 1.73 8.43
N LEU A 256 16.41 0.41 8.24
CA LEU A 256 17.13 -0.55 9.05
C LEU A 256 18.60 -0.59 8.58
N PHE A 257 18.97 -1.56 7.82
CA PHE A 257 20.26 -1.68 7.12
C PHE A 257 19.95 -2.04 5.66
N GLY A 258 20.95 -1.97 4.80
CA GLY A 258 20.76 -2.35 3.41
C GLY A 258 22.09 -2.29 2.67
N ILE A 259 22.06 -2.64 1.38
CA ILE A 259 23.27 -2.58 0.54
C ILE A 259 23.80 -1.14 0.53
N GLY A 260 25.06 -0.97 0.94
CA GLY A 260 25.72 0.32 1.09
C GLY A 260 25.56 0.99 2.47
N ALA A 261 24.72 0.44 3.36
CA ALA A 261 24.48 0.94 4.71
C ALA A 261 24.44 -0.19 5.74
N GLU A 262 25.33 -1.17 5.61
CA GLU A 262 25.35 -2.39 6.44
C GLU A 262 25.76 -2.12 7.88
N SER A 263 26.70 -1.19 8.11
CA SER A 263 27.23 -0.88 9.45
C SER A 263 26.56 0.30 10.13
N TYR A 264 25.95 1.21 9.36
CA TYR A 264 25.42 2.43 9.91
C TYR A 264 24.33 3.02 8.99
N THR A 265 23.16 3.24 9.53
CA THR A 265 22.08 4.06 8.94
C THR A 265 21.95 5.36 9.74
N VAL A 266 21.83 6.50 9.05
CA VAL A 266 21.66 7.81 9.69
C VAL A 266 20.27 7.92 10.28
N GLY A 267 19.24 7.64 9.45
CA GLY A 267 17.83 7.66 9.83
C GLY A 267 17.37 6.33 10.43
N SER A 268 17.87 5.97 11.62
CA SER A 268 17.38 4.78 12.34
C SER A 268 15.97 5.01 12.89
N ASN A 269 15.29 3.94 13.32
CA ASN A 269 13.96 4.05 13.92
C ASN A 269 13.96 4.99 15.13
N GLU A 270 14.96 4.93 16.00
CA GLU A 270 15.08 5.79 17.18
C GLU A 270 15.23 7.26 16.79
N PHE A 271 15.98 7.53 15.70
CA PHE A 271 16.12 8.88 15.17
C PHE A 271 14.77 9.39 14.65
N CYS A 272 14.09 8.64 13.79
CA CYS A 272 12.83 9.06 13.18
C CYS A 272 11.70 9.19 14.20
N LEU A 273 11.56 8.26 15.15
CA LEU A 273 10.59 8.36 16.23
C LEU A 273 10.87 9.58 17.13
N GLY A 274 12.13 9.79 17.52
CA GLY A 274 12.53 10.95 18.32
C GLY A 274 12.28 12.27 17.57
N TYR A 275 12.60 12.32 16.28
CA TYR A 275 12.38 13.48 15.44
C TYR A 275 10.89 13.77 15.25
N ALA A 276 10.12 12.78 14.79
CA ALA A 276 8.67 12.92 14.56
C ALA A 276 7.93 13.34 15.84
N SER A 277 8.25 12.73 16.97
CA SER A 277 7.71 13.08 18.28
C SER A 277 8.02 14.54 18.68
N SER A 278 9.29 14.95 18.49
CA SER A 278 9.72 16.32 18.89
C SER A 278 9.18 17.42 17.98
N ARG A 279 8.80 17.11 16.73
CA ARG A 279 8.26 18.05 15.75
C ARG A 279 6.76 17.88 15.51
N GLN A 280 6.14 16.88 16.14
CA GLN A 280 4.71 16.57 16.01
C GLN A 280 4.28 16.38 14.55
N ILE A 281 5.08 15.63 13.77
CA ILE A 281 4.77 15.17 12.42
C ILE A 281 4.46 13.67 12.42
N ALA A 282 3.98 13.14 11.31
CA ALA A 282 3.70 11.70 11.20
C ALA A 282 5.01 10.87 11.18
N LEU A 283 4.93 9.67 11.72
CA LEU A 283 5.97 8.65 11.63
C LEU A 283 5.53 7.56 10.66
N THR A 284 6.40 7.17 9.76
CA THR A 284 6.19 5.99 8.91
C THR A 284 6.79 4.76 9.59
N LEU A 285 5.98 3.71 9.73
CA LEU A 285 6.39 2.39 10.15
C LEU A 285 6.36 1.46 8.93
N ASP A 286 7.53 1.07 8.44
CA ASP A 286 7.68 0.10 7.36
C ASP A 286 7.92 -1.30 7.93
N ALA A 287 7.18 -2.29 7.40
CA ALA A 287 7.26 -3.69 7.87
C ALA A 287 8.65 -4.31 7.64
N GLY A 288 9.40 -3.84 6.62
CA GLY A 288 10.74 -4.31 6.29
C GLY A 288 11.87 -3.63 7.07
N HIS A 289 11.61 -2.51 7.76
CA HIS A 289 12.65 -1.68 8.36
C HIS A 289 12.96 -2.00 9.83
N PHE A 290 12.62 -3.22 10.26
CA PHE A 290 12.90 -3.70 11.61
C PHE A 290 13.61 -5.06 11.57
N HIS A 291 14.23 -5.44 12.70
CA HIS A 291 14.85 -6.76 12.82
C HIS A 291 13.78 -7.85 12.56
N PRO A 292 14.12 -8.99 11.90
CA PRO A 292 13.14 -10.03 11.55
C PRO A 292 12.35 -10.65 12.72
N THR A 293 12.78 -10.42 13.96
CA THR A 293 12.03 -10.82 15.16
C THR A 293 11.12 -9.75 15.72
N GLU A 294 11.11 -8.55 15.12
CA GLU A 294 10.25 -7.45 15.49
C GLU A 294 9.10 -7.33 14.48
N VAL A 295 7.94 -6.85 14.95
CA VAL A 295 6.73 -6.66 14.16
C VAL A 295 6.20 -5.26 14.35
N ILE A 296 5.67 -4.65 13.28
CA ILE A 296 5.14 -3.27 13.37
C ILE A 296 3.82 -3.20 14.12
N SER A 297 3.05 -4.28 14.15
CA SER A 297 1.80 -4.35 14.93
C SER A 297 2.02 -3.99 16.40
N ASP A 298 3.14 -4.43 17.01
CA ASP A 298 3.51 -4.12 18.39
C ASP A 298 3.97 -2.66 18.59
N LYS A 299 4.34 -1.97 17.51
CA LYS A 299 4.86 -0.60 17.55
C LYS A 299 3.78 0.48 17.40
N ILE A 300 2.63 0.13 16.81
CA ILE A 300 1.56 1.07 16.48
C ILE A 300 1.07 1.81 17.73
N SER A 301 0.64 1.09 18.77
CA SER A 301 0.10 1.69 19.99
C SER A 301 1.14 2.52 20.73
N THR A 302 2.39 2.06 20.78
CA THR A 302 3.49 2.82 21.40
C THR A 302 3.78 4.11 20.66
N ALA A 303 3.93 4.06 19.32
CA ALA A 303 4.20 5.24 18.51
C ALA A 303 3.07 6.28 18.62
N MET A 304 1.81 5.83 18.64
CA MET A 304 0.63 6.70 18.77
C MET A 304 0.53 7.46 20.09
N LEU A 305 1.31 7.10 21.10
CA LEU A 305 1.44 7.90 22.34
C LEU A 305 2.29 9.17 22.13
N TYR A 306 3.13 9.20 21.11
CA TYR A 306 4.15 10.25 20.93
C TYR A 306 4.00 11.05 19.65
N VAL A 307 3.39 10.48 18.61
CA VAL A 307 3.21 11.15 17.32
C VAL A 307 1.72 11.33 16.99
N PRO A 308 1.35 12.38 16.24
CA PRO A 308 -0.06 12.67 15.96
C PRO A 308 -0.68 11.69 14.96
N ARG A 309 0.10 11.11 14.06
CA ARG A 309 -0.34 10.21 12.99
C ARG A 309 0.74 9.20 12.64
N LEU A 310 0.31 8.09 12.05
CA LEU A 310 1.19 7.10 11.42
C LEU A 310 0.88 6.98 9.92
N LEU A 311 1.92 6.75 9.15
CA LEU A 311 1.84 6.10 7.85
C LEU A 311 2.38 4.67 8.03
N LEU A 312 1.69 3.69 7.52
CA LEU A 312 2.21 2.32 7.44
C LEU A 312 2.66 2.05 6.02
N HIS A 313 3.85 1.49 5.87
CA HIS A 313 4.29 0.81 4.67
C HIS A 313 4.22 -0.69 4.91
N VAL A 314 3.11 -1.29 4.45
CA VAL A 314 2.87 -2.71 4.65
C VAL A 314 3.47 -3.50 3.50
N SER A 315 4.43 -4.33 3.83
CA SER A 315 5.07 -5.30 2.94
C SER A 315 5.15 -6.65 3.67
N ARG A 316 5.72 -7.65 3.01
CA ARG A 316 6.07 -8.93 3.65
C ARG A 316 7.58 -9.10 3.61
N PRO A 317 8.31 -8.64 4.64
CA PRO A 317 9.74 -8.88 4.73
C PRO A 317 10.01 -10.37 4.99
N VAL A 318 10.97 -10.93 4.25
CA VAL A 318 11.40 -12.32 4.43
C VAL A 318 12.84 -12.30 4.93
N ARG A 319 13.04 -12.34 6.26
CA ARG A 319 14.33 -12.28 6.97
C ARG A 319 15.07 -10.96 6.93
N TRP A 320 14.75 -10.06 6.02
CA TRP A 320 15.33 -8.73 5.88
C TRP A 320 14.37 -7.87 5.03
N ASP A 321 14.71 -6.60 4.82
CA ASP A 321 13.98 -5.67 3.96
C ASP A 321 13.98 -6.15 2.50
N SER A 322 12.99 -6.95 2.13
CA SER A 322 12.93 -7.65 0.85
C SER A 322 11.63 -7.46 0.08
N ASP A 323 10.77 -6.58 0.55
CA ASP A 323 9.60 -5.97 -0.12
C ASP A 323 8.72 -6.94 -0.93
N HIS A 324 8.41 -8.10 -0.34
CA HIS A 324 7.52 -9.07 -0.98
C HIS A 324 6.06 -8.64 -0.91
N VAL A 325 5.27 -9.15 -1.86
CA VAL A 325 3.82 -8.97 -1.93
C VAL A 325 3.16 -9.37 -0.61
N VAL A 326 2.27 -8.51 -0.11
CA VAL A 326 1.51 -8.72 1.12
C VAL A 326 0.64 -9.97 1.01
N LEU A 327 0.77 -10.85 2.00
CA LEU A 327 -0.09 -12.03 2.20
C LEU A 327 -1.09 -11.77 3.34
N LEU A 328 -2.12 -12.61 3.42
CA LEU A 328 -3.02 -12.64 4.56
C LEU A 328 -2.41 -13.51 5.67
N ASP A 329 -1.24 -13.11 6.15
CA ASP A 329 -0.50 -13.77 7.21
C ASP A 329 -0.83 -13.21 8.60
N ASP A 330 -0.19 -13.72 9.62
CA ASP A 330 -0.48 -13.34 11.00
C ASP A 330 -0.13 -11.88 11.28
N GLU A 331 0.97 -11.38 10.73
CA GLU A 331 1.39 -10.00 10.96
C GLU A 331 0.47 -8.98 10.26
N THR A 332 0.11 -9.22 8.99
CA THR A 332 -0.84 -8.37 8.26
C THR A 332 -2.19 -8.29 9.02
N GLN A 333 -2.63 -9.40 9.60
CA GLN A 333 -3.83 -9.44 10.41
C GLN A 333 -3.64 -8.73 11.76
N ALA A 334 -2.50 -8.89 12.43
CA ALA A 334 -2.19 -8.22 13.69
C ALA A 334 -2.17 -6.69 13.54
N ILE A 335 -1.56 -6.17 12.46
CA ILE A 335 -1.59 -4.74 12.11
C ILE A 335 -3.04 -4.24 12.01
N ALA A 336 -3.88 -4.92 11.23
CA ALA A 336 -5.26 -4.52 11.05
C ALA A 336 -6.07 -4.57 12.37
N HIS A 337 -5.86 -5.61 13.18
CA HIS A 337 -6.49 -5.74 14.49
C HIS A 337 -6.06 -4.64 15.45
N GLU A 338 -4.77 -4.27 15.48
CA GLU A 338 -4.30 -3.20 16.37
C GLU A 338 -4.93 -1.85 16.00
N ILE A 339 -5.01 -1.52 14.71
CA ILE A 339 -5.69 -0.31 14.22
C ILE A 339 -7.18 -0.31 14.62
N ALA A 340 -7.88 -1.41 14.36
CA ALA A 340 -9.32 -1.52 14.60
C ALA A 340 -9.65 -1.52 16.10
N ARG A 341 -8.91 -2.27 16.91
CA ARG A 341 -9.09 -2.34 18.36
C ARG A 341 -8.92 -0.99 19.03
N GLN A 342 -7.99 -0.17 18.56
CA GLN A 342 -7.74 1.17 19.10
C GLN A 342 -8.53 2.27 18.38
N LYS A 343 -9.34 1.94 17.36
CA LYS A 343 -10.15 2.88 16.55
C LYS A 343 -9.30 3.99 15.93
N LEU A 344 -8.15 3.61 15.34
CA LEU A 344 -7.13 4.55 14.85
C LEU A 344 -7.27 4.89 13.35
N PHE A 345 -8.36 4.55 12.70
CA PHE A 345 -8.51 4.73 11.23
C PHE A 345 -8.44 6.20 10.77
N ASP A 346 -8.69 7.16 11.65
CA ASP A 346 -8.54 8.60 11.40
C ASP A 346 -7.10 9.11 11.56
N LYS A 347 -6.21 8.31 12.15
CA LYS A 347 -4.83 8.67 12.49
C LYS A 347 -3.76 7.80 11.83
N VAL A 348 -4.14 6.63 11.35
CA VAL A 348 -3.23 5.68 10.72
C VAL A 348 -3.55 5.57 9.23
N HIS A 349 -2.65 6.06 8.39
CA HIS A 349 -2.72 5.93 6.95
C HIS A 349 -2.11 4.58 6.54
N ILE A 350 -2.82 3.81 5.72
CA ILE A 350 -2.40 2.46 5.34
C ILE A 350 -1.87 2.51 3.92
N GLY A 351 -0.56 2.45 3.77
CA GLY A 351 0.15 2.32 2.51
C GLY A 351 0.71 0.91 2.32
N LEU A 352 0.89 0.53 1.08
CA LEU A 352 1.61 -0.68 0.70
C LEU A 352 2.96 -0.28 0.11
N ASP A 353 3.99 -1.07 0.44
CA ASP A 353 5.33 -0.88 -0.11
C ASP A 353 5.96 -2.22 -0.42
N PHE A 354 5.81 -2.65 -1.66
CA PHE A 354 6.47 -3.85 -2.19
C PHE A 354 6.72 -3.69 -3.68
N PHE A 355 7.75 -4.36 -4.20
CA PHE A 355 8.02 -4.40 -5.63
C PHE A 355 8.62 -5.76 -6.02
N ASP A 356 7.86 -6.51 -6.78
CA ASP A 356 8.19 -7.87 -7.17
C ASP A 356 8.06 -8.02 -8.70
N ALA A 357 9.18 -8.22 -9.36
CA ALA A 357 9.25 -8.47 -10.79
C ALA A 357 9.36 -9.97 -11.13
N SER A 358 9.16 -10.87 -10.19
CA SER A 358 9.14 -12.32 -10.42
C SER A 358 7.78 -12.84 -10.87
N ILE A 359 6.72 -12.06 -10.67
CA ILE A 359 5.35 -12.37 -11.06
C ILE A 359 4.73 -11.21 -11.86
N ASN A 360 3.54 -11.42 -12.42
CA ASN A 360 2.78 -10.38 -13.09
C ASN A 360 2.51 -9.21 -12.14
N ARG A 361 2.92 -7.99 -12.52
CA ARG A 361 2.90 -6.79 -11.66
C ARG A 361 1.49 -6.37 -11.26
N ILE A 362 0.52 -6.52 -12.16
CA ILE A 362 -0.90 -6.24 -11.86
C ILE A 362 -1.43 -7.27 -10.86
N ALA A 363 -1.12 -8.54 -11.05
CA ALA A 363 -1.48 -9.58 -10.09
C ALA A 363 -0.88 -9.32 -8.71
N ALA A 364 0.38 -8.84 -8.63
CA ALA A 364 1.02 -8.47 -7.37
C ALA A 364 0.22 -7.38 -6.63
N TRP A 365 -0.14 -6.28 -7.31
CA TRP A 365 -1.01 -5.24 -6.75
C TRP A 365 -2.35 -5.79 -6.26
N VAL A 366 -3.03 -6.60 -7.10
CA VAL A 366 -4.34 -7.16 -6.75
C VAL A 366 -4.25 -8.08 -5.53
N ILE A 367 -3.26 -8.97 -5.49
CA ILE A 367 -3.05 -9.88 -4.36
C ILE A 367 -2.78 -9.09 -3.08
N GLY A 368 -1.79 -8.21 -3.10
CA GLY A 368 -1.35 -7.47 -1.92
C GLY A 368 -2.46 -6.57 -1.36
N THR A 369 -3.10 -5.79 -2.22
CA THR A 369 -4.15 -4.86 -1.78
C THR A 369 -5.40 -5.59 -1.30
N ARG A 370 -5.83 -6.65 -1.98
CA ARG A 370 -6.97 -7.46 -1.52
C ARG A 370 -6.67 -8.14 -0.18
N ASN A 371 -5.43 -8.58 0.06
CA ASN A 371 -5.07 -9.18 1.34
C ASN A 371 -5.05 -8.16 2.48
N ALA A 372 -4.54 -6.96 2.26
CA ALA A 372 -4.66 -5.86 3.24
C ALA A 372 -6.12 -5.55 3.57
N LYS A 373 -6.99 -5.42 2.56
CA LYS A 373 -8.43 -5.19 2.78
C LYS A 373 -9.15 -6.36 3.46
N LYS A 374 -8.76 -7.61 3.19
CA LYS A 374 -9.29 -8.78 3.92
C LYS A 374 -8.87 -8.77 5.39
N ALA A 375 -7.63 -8.37 5.68
CA ALA A 375 -7.18 -8.21 7.06
C ALA A 375 -7.99 -7.14 7.80
N LEU A 376 -8.24 -5.98 7.16
CA LEU A 376 -9.09 -4.92 7.70
C LEU A 376 -10.53 -5.41 7.95
N LEU A 377 -11.13 -6.12 6.99
CA LEU A 377 -12.46 -6.71 7.16
C LEU A 377 -12.51 -7.63 8.38
N ARG A 378 -11.52 -8.54 8.51
CA ARG A 378 -11.47 -9.49 9.64
C ARG A 378 -11.31 -8.77 10.97
N ALA A 379 -10.51 -7.71 11.00
CA ALA A 379 -10.31 -6.90 12.19
C ALA A 379 -11.58 -6.14 12.59
N LEU A 380 -12.34 -5.59 11.64
CA LEU A 380 -13.62 -4.93 11.91
C LEU A 380 -14.73 -5.92 12.34
N LEU A 381 -14.66 -7.17 11.89
CA LEU A 381 -15.59 -8.24 12.31
C LEU A 381 -15.28 -8.81 13.70
N GLU A 382 -14.20 -8.38 14.36
CA GLU A 382 -13.86 -8.82 15.70
C GLU A 382 -14.77 -8.16 16.77
N PRO A 383 -15.36 -8.93 17.72
CA PRO A 383 -16.14 -8.37 18.81
C PRO A 383 -15.24 -7.77 19.91
N SER A 384 -14.44 -6.76 19.55
CA SER A 384 -13.36 -6.22 20.38
C SER A 384 -13.82 -5.73 21.75
N ASP A 385 -15.03 -5.16 21.87
CA ASP A 385 -15.55 -4.67 23.16
C ASP A 385 -15.88 -5.84 24.11
N ARG A 386 -16.33 -6.98 23.58
CA ARG A 386 -16.53 -8.19 24.38
C ARG A 386 -15.20 -8.77 24.84
N LEU A 387 -14.22 -8.82 23.97
CA LEU A 387 -12.88 -9.34 24.28
C LEU A 387 -12.18 -8.48 25.34
N ARG A 388 -12.29 -7.14 25.25
CA ARG A 388 -11.78 -6.21 26.28
C ARG A 388 -12.42 -6.42 27.64
N ARG A 389 -13.72 -6.65 27.69
CA ARG A 389 -14.42 -6.91 28.95
C ARG A 389 -13.90 -8.17 29.61
N LEU A 390 -13.80 -9.28 28.87
CA LEU A 390 -13.24 -10.53 29.38
C LEU A 390 -11.79 -10.34 29.89
N GLU A 391 -11.00 -9.55 29.17
CA GLU A 391 -9.64 -9.21 29.60
C GLU A 391 -9.63 -8.43 30.92
N SER A 392 -10.48 -7.43 31.07
CA SER A 392 -10.59 -6.64 32.30
C SER A 392 -11.13 -7.42 33.49
N GLU A 393 -11.95 -8.47 33.26
CA GLU A 393 -12.47 -9.39 34.24
C GLU A 393 -11.47 -10.52 34.58
N GLY A 394 -10.34 -10.63 33.86
CA GLY A 394 -9.34 -11.68 34.06
C GLY A 394 -9.75 -13.04 33.48
N ASP A 395 -10.83 -13.14 32.70
CA ASP A 395 -11.25 -14.36 32.02
C ASP A 395 -10.48 -14.57 30.70
N PHE A 396 -9.19 -14.81 30.84
CA PHE A 396 -8.28 -15.03 29.71
C PHE A 396 -8.57 -16.31 28.94
N THR A 397 -9.17 -17.31 29.60
CA THR A 397 -9.54 -18.60 28.98
C THR A 397 -10.66 -18.36 27.94
N THR A 398 -11.76 -17.73 28.36
CA THR A 398 -12.87 -17.42 27.44
C THR A 398 -12.42 -16.45 26.35
N ARG A 399 -11.63 -15.44 26.68
CA ARG A 399 -11.06 -14.51 25.69
C ARG A 399 -10.28 -15.25 24.60
N LEU A 400 -9.34 -16.14 24.98
CA LEU A 400 -8.54 -16.89 24.02
C LEU A 400 -9.39 -17.84 23.17
N ALA A 401 -10.33 -18.55 23.78
CA ALA A 401 -11.25 -19.43 23.06
C ALA A 401 -12.05 -18.65 21.99
N LEU A 402 -12.59 -17.48 22.34
CA LEU A 402 -13.34 -16.65 21.40
C LEU A 402 -12.47 -16.10 20.28
N LEU A 403 -11.21 -15.73 20.55
CA LEU A 403 -10.26 -15.31 19.52
C LEU A 403 -10.01 -16.43 18.50
N GLU A 404 -9.89 -17.68 18.96
CA GLU A 404 -9.70 -18.82 18.05
C GLU A 404 -10.99 -19.13 17.27
N GLU A 405 -12.16 -19.08 17.90
CA GLU A 405 -13.44 -19.31 17.22
C GLU A 405 -13.74 -18.26 16.14
N GLN A 406 -13.30 -17.00 16.32
CA GLN A 406 -13.41 -15.96 15.30
C GLN A 406 -12.75 -16.34 13.96
N LYS A 407 -11.67 -17.13 14.00
CA LYS A 407 -10.95 -17.54 12.79
C LYS A 407 -11.79 -18.42 11.87
N SER A 408 -12.77 -19.14 12.42
CA SER A 408 -13.67 -20.06 11.71
C SER A 408 -15.04 -19.45 11.37
N LEU A 409 -15.32 -18.20 11.77
CA LEU A 409 -16.53 -17.51 11.35
C LEU A 409 -16.52 -17.21 9.84
N PRO A 410 -17.68 -17.12 9.19
CA PRO A 410 -17.80 -17.05 7.73
C PRO A 410 -17.47 -15.65 7.16
N TRP A 411 -16.32 -15.08 7.51
CA TRP A 411 -15.84 -13.79 7.00
C TRP A 411 -15.68 -13.77 5.47
N GLN A 412 -15.40 -14.93 4.87
CA GLN A 412 -15.29 -15.07 3.41
C GLN A 412 -16.61 -14.70 2.71
N ALA A 413 -17.75 -15.08 3.27
CA ALA A 413 -19.06 -14.73 2.71
C ALA A 413 -19.31 -13.21 2.76
N VAL A 414 -18.84 -12.54 3.82
CA VAL A 414 -18.89 -11.07 3.91
C VAL A 414 -17.99 -10.43 2.87
N TRP A 415 -16.77 -10.94 2.70
CA TRP A 415 -15.84 -10.48 1.67
C TRP A 415 -16.43 -10.61 0.26
N GLU A 416 -17.02 -11.75 -0.05
CA GLU A 416 -17.62 -12.00 -1.38
C GLU A 416 -18.81 -11.09 -1.65
N ALA A 417 -19.67 -10.88 -0.66
CA ALA A 417 -20.78 -9.94 -0.76
C ALA A 417 -20.29 -8.49 -0.94
N TRP A 418 -19.21 -8.10 -0.24
CA TRP A 418 -18.61 -6.79 -0.38
C TRP A 418 -17.99 -6.59 -1.77
N CYS A 419 -17.30 -7.61 -2.32
CA CYS A 419 -16.82 -7.58 -3.70
C CYS A 419 -17.96 -7.39 -4.70
N LEU A 420 -19.10 -8.09 -4.53
CA LEU A 420 -20.27 -7.92 -5.43
C LEU A 420 -20.85 -6.50 -5.36
N ARG A 421 -20.89 -5.88 -4.18
CA ARG A 421 -21.37 -4.49 -4.02
C ARG A 421 -20.48 -3.47 -4.73
N HIS A 422 -19.22 -3.83 -4.97
CA HIS A 422 -18.23 -3.01 -5.70
C HIS A 422 -18.05 -3.43 -7.16
N ASP A 423 -18.87 -4.32 -7.69
CA ASP A 423 -18.80 -4.81 -9.07
C ASP A 423 -17.42 -5.42 -9.43
N VAL A 424 -16.74 -6.03 -8.45
CA VAL A 424 -15.45 -6.71 -8.66
C VAL A 424 -15.57 -8.22 -8.44
N PRO A 425 -14.72 -9.04 -9.09
CA PRO A 425 -14.74 -10.48 -8.90
C PRO A 425 -14.54 -10.88 -7.43
N ALA A 426 -15.43 -11.68 -6.88
CA ALA A 426 -15.38 -12.12 -5.49
C ALA A 426 -14.29 -13.19 -5.25
N ASP A 427 -14.12 -14.09 -6.20
CA ASP A 427 -13.18 -15.23 -6.18
C ASP A 427 -11.92 -14.96 -7.03
N ALA A 428 -11.17 -16.03 -7.35
CA ALA A 428 -9.96 -15.97 -8.15
C ALA A 428 -10.22 -15.76 -9.67
N SER A 429 -11.45 -15.54 -10.10
CA SER A 429 -11.78 -15.31 -11.52
C SER A 429 -11.13 -14.04 -12.08
N TRP A 430 -10.75 -13.06 -11.23
CA TRP A 430 -9.95 -11.91 -11.60
C TRP A 430 -8.63 -12.25 -12.30
N LEU A 431 -8.08 -13.46 -12.06
CA LEU A 431 -6.87 -13.94 -12.75
C LEU A 431 -7.07 -14.06 -14.27
N SER A 432 -8.30 -14.40 -14.71
CA SER A 432 -8.58 -14.47 -16.15
C SER A 432 -8.47 -13.09 -16.80
N ASP A 433 -8.90 -12.05 -16.09
CA ASP A 433 -8.84 -10.66 -16.56
C ASP A 433 -7.39 -10.16 -16.64
N VAL A 434 -6.57 -10.51 -15.62
CA VAL A 434 -5.13 -10.18 -15.64
C VAL A 434 -4.43 -10.91 -16.78
N ARG A 435 -4.71 -12.19 -17.00
CA ARG A 435 -4.13 -12.96 -18.11
C ARG A 435 -4.55 -12.42 -19.48
N HIS A 436 -5.80 -12.01 -19.62
CA HIS A 436 -6.27 -11.37 -20.83
C HIS A 436 -5.52 -10.06 -21.10
N TYR A 437 -5.40 -9.20 -20.10
CA TYR A 437 -4.64 -7.96 -20.20
C TYR A 437 -3.15 -8.20 -20.50
N GLU A 438 -2.55 -9.19 -19.87
CA GLU A 438 -1.18 -9.60 -20.17
C GLU A 438 -0.98 -9.97 -21.63
N GLN A 439 -1.87 -10.81 -22.17
CA GLN A 439 -1.77 -11.28 -23.56
C GLN A 439 -1.94 -10.16 -24.58
N HIS A 440 -2.84 -9.20 -24.32
CA HIS A 440 -3.23 -8.18 -25.30
C HIS A 440 -2.51 -6.85 -25.11
N THR A 441 -1.89 -6.61 -23.97
CA THR A 441 -1.24 -5.34 -23.62
C THR A 441 0.21 -5.54 -23.19
N LEU A 442 0.45 -6.26 -22.08
CA LEU A 442 1.78 -6.32 -21.49
C LEU A 442 2.82 -7.02 -22.38
N ARG A 443 2.42 -8.05 -23.13
CA ARG A 443 3.33 -8.78 -24.03
C ARG A 443 3.72 -8.00 -25.29
N GLN A 444 3.12 -6.84 -25.50
CA GLN A 444 3.42 -5.97 -26.64
C GLN A 444 4.44 -4.86 -26.30
N ARG A 445 4.92 -4.84 -25.05
CA ARG A 445 5.88 -3.83 -24.53
C ARG A 445 7.34 -4.21 -24.68
#